data_d9d2663ba1813b918f392498b465a1ff
#
_entry.id   d9d2663ba1813b918f392498b465a1ff
#
_cell.length_a   1.000
_cell.length_b   1.000
_cell.length_c   1.000
_cell.angle_alpha   90.00
_cell.angle_beta   90.00
_cell.angle_gamma   90.00
#
_symmetry.space_group_name_H-M   'P 1'
#
loop_
_entity.id
_entity.type
_entity.pdbx_description
1 polymer ?
#
loop_
_entity_poly.entity_id
_entity_poly.type
_entity_poly.pdbx_seq_one_letter_code
_entity_poly.pdbx_strand_id
1 'polypeptide(L)'
;MPGLFEAMNPQSSGSAQKNSVMTGIALAKITNIKDPKNLGRVKCAYITSDSDAGETGWIFCLTSFGGSQYGAFFHPNVGDIVALAYEKGDIHRPFVIGSLWAGDSKPPVAVQDGKNEEYKFITPNKSFIDLIDTQGKEKITVSTPKNRQVVLDDENQEITVTDGKTQLKITEKDGTTELKCDKKLIIKVGSGVTIQCDGTSGAIEIKANKEIKVSAAQINEKASGTLEISGNGSATVKSSGMLTLKGSMTKIN
;
A
#
# COMPACT_ATOMS: atom_id res chain seq x y z
N MET A 1 11.34 31.90 23.30
CA MET A 1 10.97 32.04 21.87
C MET A 1 9.54 32.55 21.86
N PRO A 2 9.22 33.67 21.20
CA PRO A 2 7.82 34.07 21.07
C PRO A 2 7.06 32.97 20.34
N GLY A 3 5.87 32.61 20.83
CA GLY A 3 5.05 31.55 20.24
C GLY A 3 4.61 31.93 18.83
N LEU A 4 4.29 30.91 18.01
CA LEU A 4 3.80 31.06 16.63
C LEU A 4 2.65 32.08 16.50
N PHE A 5 1.90 32.30 17.60
CA PHE A 5 0.78 33.23 17.69
C PHE A 5 1.19 34.72 17.74
N GLU A 6 2.35 35.07 18.28
CA GLU A 6 2.81 36.49 18.30
C GLU A 6 3.26 36.97 16.93
N ALA A 7 3.72 36.06 16.06
CA ALA A 7 4.13 36.41 14.70
C ALA A 7 2.95 36.59 13.71
N MET A 8 1.76 36.10 14.06
CA MET A 8 0.57 36.10 13.17
C MET A 8 -0.51 37.12 13.58
N ASN A 9 -0.33 37.86 14.67
CA ASN A 9 -1.31 38.84 15.12
C ASN A 9 -0.68 40.26 15.22
N PRO A 10 -0.58 41.03 14.12
CA PRO A 10 -0.24 42.44 14.21
C PRO A 10 -1.36 43.16 14.97
N GLN A 11 -1.05 43.75 16.12
CA GLN A 11 -1.98 44.54 16.90
C GLN A 11 -2.58 45.66 16.05
N SER A 12 -3.83 45.51 15.65
CA SER A 12 -4.64 46.64 15.17
C SER A 12 -5.27 47.36 16.35
N SER A 13 -4.64 48.43 16.80
CA SER A 13 -5.26 49.43 17.64
C SER A 13 -6.24 50.23 16.82
N GLY A 14 -7.51 49.89 16.90
CA GLY A 14 -8.61 50.62 16.22
C GLY A 14 -9.95 50.20 16.80
N SER A 15 -10.68 51.18 17.31
CA SER A 15 -11.99 51.13 17.96
C SER A 15 -13.00 50.13 17.39
N ALA A 16 -13.63 49.39 18.30
CA ALA A 16 -14.61 48.36 18.07
C ALA A 16 -15.83 48.81 17.25
N GLN A 17 -15.89 48.36 16.02
CA GLN A 17 -17.14 48.10 15.32
C GLN A 17 -17.24 46.58 15.24
N LYS A 18 -18.30 45.99 15.82
CA LYS A 18 -18.61 44.55 15.71
C LYS A 18 -18.90 44.22 14.24
N ASN A 19 -17.87 44.12 13.43
CA ASN A 19 -18.00 43.56 12.11
C ASN A 19 -17.91 42.04 12.27
N SER A 20 -18.99 41.35 11.92
CA SER A 20 -19.06 39.89 11.79
C SER A 20 -18.21 39.35 10.61
N VAL A 21 -17.26 40.14 10.13
CA VAL A 21 -16.37 39.80 9.01
C VAL A 21 -15.02 39.41 9.57
N MET A 22 -14.62 38.17 9.35
CA MET A 22 -13.29 37.65 9.67
C MET A 22 -12.38 37.73 8.46
N THR A 23 -11.39 38.61 8.51
CA THR A 23 -10.38 38.69 7.45
C THR A 23 -9.19 37.85 7.91
N GLY A 24 -9.03 36.64 7.31
CA GLY A 24 -7.92 35.76 7.60
C GLY A 24 -8.29 34.31 7.81
N ILE A 25 -7.35 33.54 8.36
CA ILE A 25 -7.45 32.13 8.67
C ILE A 25 -7.43 31.96 10.19
N ALA A 26 -8.31 31.10 10.73
CA ALA A 26 -8.26 30.70 12.13
C ALA A 26 -7.69 29.27 12.26
N LEU A 27 -6.99 29.01 13.36
CA LEU A 27 -6.58 27.65 13.70
C LEU A 27 -7.60 27.05 14.67
N ALA A 28 -7.88 25.75 14.45
CA ALA A 28 -8.79 25.02 15.28
C ALA A 28 -8.34 23.57 15.46
N LYS A 29 -8.83 22.93 16.52
CA LYS A 29 -8.60 21.51 16.79
C LYS A 29 -9.88 20.74 16.54
N ILE A 30 -9.80 19.63 15.81
CA ILE A 30 -10.93 18.75 15.55
C ILE A 30 -11.42 18.13 16.86
N THR A 31 -12.71 18.27 17.14
CA THR A 31 -13.36 17.73 18.35
C THR A 31 -14.29 16.56 18.04
N ASN A 32 -14.92 16.55 16.84
CA ASN A 32 -15.87 15.52 16.46
C ASN A 32 -15.89 15.30 14.94
N ILE A 33 -15.91 14.03 14.54
CA ILE A 33 -15.99 13.58 13.15
C ILE A 33 -17.22 12.67 12.88
N LYS A 34 -18.09 12.47 13.90
CA LYS A 34 -19.30 11.62 13.77
C LYS A 34 -20.46 12.45 13.22
N ASP A 35 -20.35 12.87 11.96
CA ASP A 35 -21.39 13.65 11.29
C ASP A 35 -22.72 12.84 11.20
N PRO A 36 -23.81 13.29 11.81
CA PRO A 36 -25.09 12.56 11.79
C PRO A 36 -25.75 12.49 10.41
N LYS A 37 -25.29 13.31 9.46
CA LYS A 37 -25.77 13.29 8.06
C LYS A 37 -24.84 12.56 7.09
N ASN A 38 -23.69 12.01 7.58
CA ASN A 38 -22.70 11.32 6.77
C ASN A 38 -22.19 12.14 5.57
N LEU A 39 -22.07 13.45 5.72
CA LEU A 39 -21.59 14.37 4.68
C LEU A 39 -20.06 14.65 4.79
N GLY A 40 -19.33 13.94 5.65
CA GLY A 40 -17.90 14.18 5.88
C GLY A 40 -17.60 15.51 6.56
N ARG A 41 -18.52 16.06 7.34
CA ARG A 41 -18.33 17.29 8.12
C ARG A 41 -17.67 16.99 9.47
N VAL A 42 -17.07 18.01 10.03
CA VAL A 42 -16.38 17.95 11.32
C VAL A 42 -16.88 19.05 12.25
N LYS A 43 -16.59 18.92 13.55
CA LYS A 43 -16.65 20.02 14.51
C LYS A 43 -15.26 20.34 15.01
N CYS A 44 -15.01 21.61 15.28
CA CYS A 44 -13.73 22.11 15.72
C CYS A 44 -13.87 23.06 16.90
N ALA A 45 -12.93 23.02 17.85
CA ALA A 45 -12.73 24.06 18.84
C ALA A 45 -11.65 25.03 18.34
N TYR A 46 -11.90 26.34 18.41
CA TYR A 46 -10.92 27.35 18.04
C TYR A 46 -9.71 27.30 18.98
N ILE A 47 -8.51 27.46 18.41
CA ILE A 47 -7.28 27.60 19.18
C ILE A 47 -7.04 29.09 19.35
N THR A 48 -7.41 29.64 20.52
CA THR A 48 -7.21 31.04 20.89
C THR A 48 -6.56 31.10 22.26
N SER A 49 -6.08 32.29 22.63
CA SER A 49 -5.59 32.55 23.99
C SER A 49 -6.70 32.57 25.04
N ASP A 50 -7.96 32.71 24.64
CA ASP A 50 -9.10 32.76 25.54
C ASP A 50 -9.71 31.34 25.70
N SER A 51 -9.86 30.91 26.94
CA SER A 51 -10.41 29.59 27.31
C SER A 51 -11.87 29.37 26.88
N ASP A 52 -12.57 30.41 26.46
CA ASP A 52 -14.00 30.38 26.08
C ASP A 52 -14.23 30.37 24.56
N ALA A 53 -13.22 30.02 23.77
CA ALA A 53 -13.40 29.85 22.34
C ALA A 53 -14.32 28.66 22.06
N GLY A 54 -15.53 28.96 21.60
CA GLY A 54 -16.58 27.99 21.35
C GLY A 54 -16.22 26.90 20.31
N GLU A 55 -17.05 25.87 20.27
CA GLU A 55 -17.01 24.84 19.23
C GLU A 55 -17.83 25.29 18.02
N THR A 56 -17.36 24.95 16.82
CA THR A 56 -18.11 25.19 15.58
C THR A 56 -19.35 24.29 15.50
N GLY A 57 -20.32 24.66 14.69
CA GLY A 57 -21.30 23.70 14.16
C GLY A 57 -20.61 22.62 13.28
N TRP A 58 -21.40 21.81 12.60
CA TRP A 58 -20.88 20.88 11.59
C TRP A 58 -20.43 21.65 10.34
N ILE A 59 -19.14 21.62 10.03
CA ILE A 59 -18.51 22.36 8.93
C ILE A 59 -17.89 21.40 7.91
N PHE A 60 -17.83 21.82 6.65
CA PHE A 60 -17.26 21.02 5.57
C PHE A 60 -15.73 21.05 5.56
N CYS A 61 -15.12 20.00 5.02
CA CYS A 61 -13.70 19.95 4.73
C CYS A 61 -13.48 20.10 3.22
N LEU A 62 -12.53 20.95 2.85
CA LEU A 62 -12.08 21.09 1.47
C LEU A 62 -11.33 19.82 1.06
N THR A 63 -11.51 19.41 -0.20
CA THR A 63 -10.73 18.35 -0.84
C THR A 63 -10.12 18.86 -2.13
N SER A 64 -9.05 18.25 -2.61
CA SER A 64 -8.38 18.63 -3.87
C SER A 64 -9.28 18.40 -5.09
N PHE A 65 -10.11 17.37 -5.08
CA PHE A 65 -11.19 17.17 -6.05
C PHE A 65 -12.25 16.24 -5.44
N GLY A 66 -13.51 16.44 -5.82
CA GLY A 66 -14.62 15.63 -5.32
C GLY A 66 -15.91 15.87 -6.09
N GLY A 67 -16.77 14.87 -6.11
CA GLY A 67 -18.12 14.90 -6.69
C GLY A 67 -19.00 13.84 -6.04
N SER A 68 -20.14 13.51 -6.65
CA SER A 68 -21.04 12.51 -6.10
C SER A 68 -20.39 11.13 -6.12
N GLN A 69 -20.04 10.60 -4.94
CA GLN A 69 -19.45 9.27 -4.70
C GLN A 69 -18.03 9.08 -5.29
N TYR A 70 -17.31 10.17 -5.60
CA TYR A 70 -15.91 10.09 -6.01
C TYR A 70 -15.11 11.29 -5.51
N GLY A 71 -13.78 11.14 -5.39
CA GLY A 71 -12.89 12.21 -4.99
C GLY A 71 -11.71 11.73 -4.13
N ALA A 72 -10.89 12.67 -3.66
CA ALA A 72 -9.83 12.42 -2.68
C ALA A 72 -10.41 12.58 -1.26
N PHE A 73 -10.51 11.49 -0.53
CA PHE A 73 -11.06 11.49 0.83
C PHE A 73 -9.94 11.32 1.87
N PHE A 74 -9.33 12.44 2.26
CA PHE A 74 -8.35 12.53 3.35
C PHE A 74 -8.97 13.30 4.52
N HIS A 75 -9.73 12.60 5.35
CA HIS A 75 -10.50 13.20 6.44
C HIS A 75 -9.63 13.34 7.69
N PRO A 76 -9.61 14.51 8.37
CA PRO A 76 -8.87 14.69 9.61
C PRO A 76 -9.45 13.86 10.75
N ASN A 77 -8.63 13.57 11.75
CA ASN A 77 -9.03 12.85 12.96
C ASN A 77 -9.31 13.80 14.12
N VAL A 78 -10.01 13.32 15.14
CA VAL A 78 -10.17 14.04 16.40
C VAL A 78 -8.78 14.31 16.99
N GLY A 79 -8.53 15.56 17.35
CA GLY A 79 -7.25 16.01 17.87
C GLY A 79 -6.33 16.69 16.85
N ASP A 80 -6.58 16.51 15.54
CA ASP A 80 -5.79 17.17 14.51
C ASP A 80 -6.00 18.68 14.52
N ILE A 81 -4.93 19.42 14.21
CA ILE A 81 -4.99 20.87 14.05
C ILE A 81 -5.26 21.21 12.60
N VAL A 82 -6.23 22.08 12.38
CA VAL A 82 -6.69 22.48 11.06
C VAL A 82 -6.75 23.99 10.91
N ALA A 83 -6.64 24.44 9.67
CA ALA A 83 -6.88 25.82 9.29
C ALA A 83 -8.33 25.98 8.80
N LEU A 84 -9.01 27.01 9.28
CA LEU A 84 -10.37 27.37 8.89
C LEU A 84 -10.34 28.62 8.03
N ALA A 85 -11.04 28.60 6.90
CA ALA A 85 -11.40 29.78 6.14
C ALA A 85 -12.90 30.05 6.26
N TYR A 86 -13.33 31.24 5.85
CA TYR A 86 -14.70 31.72 6.03
C TYR A 86 -15.30 32.16 4.68
N GLU A 87 -16.45 31.61 4.34
CA GLU A 87 -17.13 31.99 3.11
C GLU A 87 -17.47 33.48 3.12
N LYS A 88 -16.88 34.25 2.19
CA LYS A 88 -17.01 35.73 2.10
C LYS A 88 -16.70 36.46 3.41
N GLY A 89 -15.88 35.87 4.29
CA GLY A 89 -15.53 36.44 5.59
C GLY A 89 -16.61 36.26 6.67
N ASP A 90 -17.69 35.54 6.42
CA ASP A 90 -18.74 35.28 7.39
C ASP A 90 -18.27 34.26 8.45
N ILE A 91 -18.12 34.74 9.69
CA ILE A 91 -17.65 33.90 10.83
C ILE A 91 -18.57 32.71 11.12
N HIS A 92 -19.82 32.76 10.70
CA HIS A 92 -20.80 31.68 10.86
C HIS A 92 -20.74 30.61 9.78
N ARG A 93 -19.88 30.82 8.74
CA ARG A 93 -19.72 29.91 7.60
C ARG A 93 -18.26 29.46 7.42
N PRO A 94 -17.64 28.89 8.47
CA PRO A 94 -16.30 28.34 8.37
C PRO A 94 -16.27 27.04 7.60
N PHE A 95 -15.12 26.72 6.99
CA PHE A 95 -14.81 25.42 6.41
C PHE A 95 -13.31 25.10 6.59
N VAL A 96 -12.99 23.82 6.72
CA VAL A 96 -11.59 23.37 6.86
C VAL A 96 -10.92 23.41 5.49
N ILE A 97 -9.76 24.07 5.40
CA ILE A 97 -8.94 24.14 4.18
C ILE A 97 -7.72 23.23 4.18
N GLY A 98 -7.34 22.69 5.34
CA GLY A 98 -6.23 21.76 5.47
C GLY A 98 -5.85 21.50 6.92
N SER A 99 -4.94 20.55 7.12
CA SER A 99 -4.34 20.23 8.42
C SER A 99 -2.94 20.82 8.55
N LEU A 100 -2.50 21.06 9.78
CA LEU A 100 -1.16 21.57 10.08
C LEU A 100 -0.45 20.66 11.08
N TRP A 101 0.84 20.50 10.88
CA TRP A 101 1.73 20.00 11.92
C TRP A 101 2.16 21.17 12.81
N ALA A 102 1.69 21.17 14.05
CA ALA A 102 1.97 22.25 15.02
C ALA A 102 2.08 21.69 16.44
N GLY A 103 2.85 22.36 17.29
CA GLY A 103 3.11 21.93 18.65
C GLY A 103 3.82 20.57 18.70
N ASP A 104 3.21 19.58 19.35
CA ASP A 104 3.75 18.22 19.46
C ASP A 104 3.46 17.34 18.22
N SER A 105 2.62 17.81 17.29
CA SER A 105 2.30 17.12 16.04
C SER A 105 3.43 17.34 15.04
N LYS A 106 4.18 16.29 14.73
CA LYS A 106 5.30 16.32 13.77
C LYS A 106 4.91 15.71 12.44
N PRO A 107 5.52 16.16 11.32
CA PRO A 107 5.35 15.52 10.04
C PRO A 107 5.90 14.09 10.07
N PRO A 108 5.40 13.19 9.21
CA PRO A 108 5.84 11.79 9.15
C PRO A 108 7.29 11.63 8.67
N VAL A 109 7.82 12.64 7.99
CA VAL A 109 9.17 12.71 7.45
C VAL A 109 9.76 14.06 7.83
N ALA A 110 11.05 14.10 8.14
CA ALA A 110 11.80 15.33 8.37
C ALA A 110 12.69 15.64 7.16
N VAL A 111 12.64 16.88 6.69
CA VAL A 111 13.60 17.38 5.69
C VAL A 111 14.98 17.44 6.35
N GLN A 112 15.94 16.65 5.83
CA GLN A 112 17.31 16.60 6.32
C GLN A 112 18.22 17.43 5.39
N ASP A 113 19.13 18.21 5.99
CA ASP A 113 20.12 19.00 5.27
C ASP A 113 19.54 19.91 4.15
N GLY A 114 18.28 20.33 4.32
CA GLY A 114 17.58 21.18 3.34
C GLY A 114 17.18 20.46 2.06
N LYS A 115 17.28 19.13 2.01
CA LYS A 115 16.86 18.30 0.87
C LYS A 115 15.56 17.59 1.17
N ASN A 116 14.61 17.69 0.25
CA ASN A 116 13.34 16.99 0.30
C ASN A 116 13.42 15.79 -0.67
N GLU A 117 13.90 14.66 -0.18
CA GLU A 117 14.14 13.45 -0.95
C GLU A 117 13.16 12.31 -0.57
N GLU A 118 12.16 12.60 0.28
CA GLU A 118 11.14 11.61 0.67
C GLU A 118 9.75 12.22 0.67
N TYR A 119 8.82 11.59 -0.03
CA TYR A 119 7.40 11.95 -0.10
C TYR A 119 6.55 10.80 0.41
N LYS A 120 5.65 11.06 1.38
CA LYS A 120 4.96 9.98 2.08
C LYS A 120 3.49 10.27 2.35
N PHE A 121 2.63 9.30 2.03
CA PHE A 121 1.26 9.21 2.57
C PHE A 121 1.24 8.11 3.62
N ILE A 122 0.88 8.45 4.86
CA ILE A 122 0.83 7.47 5.95
C ILE A 122 -0.46 7.64 6.75
N THR A 123 -1.13 6.51 7.00
CA THR A 123 -2.32 6.49 7.86
C THR A 123 -1.94 6.39 9.35
N PRO A 124 -2.85 6.73 10.30
CA PRO A 124 -2.60 6.57 11.73
C PRO A 124 -2.15 5.15 12.11
N ASN A 125 -2.70 4.13 11.45
CA ASN A 125 -2.36 2.72 11.67
C ASN A 125 -1.13 2.25 10.86
N LYS A 126 -0.33 3.19 10.32
CA LYS A 126 0.96 2.91 9.65
C LYS A 126 0.87 2.14 8.33
N SER A 127 -0.27 2.16 7.64
CA SER A 127 -0.26 1.86 6.19
C SER A 127 0.28 3.07 5.45
N PHE A 128 1.14 2.87 4.46
CA PHE A 128 1.78 3.99 3.77
C PHE A 128 2.06 3.73 2.29
N ILE A 129 2.21 4.84 1.57
CA ILE A 129 2.88 4.93 0.27
C ILE A 129 4.05 5.87 0.48
N ASP A 130 5.23 5.41 0.15
CA ASP A 130 6.50 6.09 0.35
C ASP A 130 7.25 6.19 -0.97
N LEU A 131 7.72 7.38 -1.29
CA LEU A 131 8.51 7.66 -2.48
C LEU A 131 9.84 8.27 -2.03
N ILE A 132 10.93 7.56 -2.21
CA ILE A 132 12.29 8.05 -2.08
C ILE A 132 12.69 8.58 -3.46
N ASP A 133 13.11 9.84 -3.52
CA ASP A 133 13.48 10.57 -4.73
C ASP A 133 14.96 11.01 -4.68
N THR A 134 15.80 10.18 -4.09
CA THR A 134 17.26 10.38 -4.07
C THR A 134 17.84 9.87 -5.38
N GLN A 135 18.56 10.71 -6.10
CA GLN A 135 19.13 10.39 -7.42
C GLN A 135 19.92 9.07 -7.41
N GLY A 136 19.53 8.12 -8.24
CA GLY A 136 20.13 6.79 -8.36
C GLY A 136 19.75 5.81 -7.24
N LYS A 137 18.79 6.19 -6.37
CA LYS A 137 18.25 5.37 -5.27
C LYS A 137 16.74 5.50 -5.17
N GLU A 138 16.11 5.84 -6.26
CA GLU A 138 14.67 6.03 -6.35
C GLU A 138 13.97 4.74 -5.94
N LYS A 139 12.95 4.90 -5.08
CA LYS A 139 12.21 3.75 -4.54
C LYS A 139 10.77 4.11 -4.25
N ILE A 140 9.86 3.23 -4.64
CA ILE A 140 8.45 3.33 -4.29
C ILE A 140 8.08 2.14 -3.41
N THR A 141 7.51 2.40 -2.24
CA THR A 141 7.04 1.38 -1.31
C THR A 141 5.59 1.58 -0.95
N VAL A 142 4.75 0.56 -1.16
CA VAL A 142 3.39 0.49 -0.62
C VAL A 142 3.39 -0.58 0.46
N SER A 143 2.98 -0.22 1.68
CA SER A 143 3.07 -1.13 2.82
C SER A 143 1.87 -1.07 3.75
N THR A 144 1.54 -2.20 4.34
CA THR A 144 0.62 -2.33 5.48
C THR A 144 1.39 -2.48 6.80
N PRO A 145 0.76 -2.28 7.98
CA PRO A 145 1.42 -2.43 9.28
C PRO A 145 2.00 -3.82 9.54
N LYS A 146 1.56 -4.83 8.79
CA LYS A 146 2.03 -6.23 8.90
C LYS A 146 3.02 -6.61 7.79
N ASN A 147 3.73 -5.64 7.22
CA ASN A 147 4.76 -5.83 6.20
C ASN A 147 4.28 -6.57 4.94
N ARG A 148 3.01 -6.37 4.53
CA ARG A 148 2.60 -6.72 3.18
C ARG A 148 2.97 -5.56 2.28
N GLN A 149 3.91 -5.80 1.36
CA GLN A 149 4.59 -4.73 0.62
C GLN A 149 4.62 -4.99 -0.87
N VAL A 150 4.59 -3.88 -1.60
CA VAL A 150 5.04 -3.79 -2.99
C VAL A 150 6.16 -2.76 -3.01
N VAL A 151 7.32 -3.15 -3.55
CA VAL A 151 8.51 -2.30 -3.62
C VAL A 151 9.01 -2.27 -5.06
N LEU A 152 9.23 -1.07 -5.58
CA LEU A 152 10.00 -0.82 -6.79
C LEU A 152 11.29 -0.14 -6.35
N ASP A 153 12.44 -0.68 -6.70
CA ASP A 153 13.76 -0.28 -6.20
C ASP A 153 14.74 -0.13 -7.38
N ASP A 154 15.00 1.10 -7.78
CA ASP A 154 15.85 1.39 -8.93
C ASP A 154 17.33 1.19 -8.60
N GLU A 155 17.76 1.44 -7.35
CA GLU A 155 19.17 1.19 -6.94
C GLU A 155 19.53 -0.29 -7.10
N ASN A 156 18.63 -1.20 -6.71
CA ASN A 156 18.86 -2.64 -6.79
C ASN A 156 18.32 -3.25 -8.08
N GLN A 157 17.60 -2.48 -8.91
CA GLN A 157 16.91 -2.93 -10.13
C GLN A 157 15.94 -4.09 -9.82
N GLU A 158 15.09 -3.89 -8.80
CA GLU A 158 14.22 -4.93 -8.26
C GLU A 158 12.77 -4.49 -8.14
N ILE A 159 11.86 -5.43 -8.45
CA ILE A 159 10.45 -5.33 -8.10
C ILE A 159 10.14 -6.47 -7.13
N THR A 160 9.61 -6.13 -5.95
CA THR A 160 9.28 -7.11 -4.92
C THR A 160 7.82 -6.98 -4.47
N VAL A 161 7.12 -8.11 -4.39
CA VAL A 161 5.81 -8.23 -3.73
C VAL A 161 5.94 -9.27 -2.62
N THR A 162 5.65 -8.89 -1.36
CA THR A 162 5.86 -9.80 -0.24
C THR A 162 4.87 -9.58 0.90
N ASP A 163 4.63 -10.63 1.68
CA ASP A 163 3.95 -10.57 2.99
C ASP A 163 4.90 -10.87 4.16
N GLY A 164 6.21 -10.89 3.88
CA GLY A 164 7.27 -11.25 4.82
C GLY A 164 7.62 -12.73 4.83
N LYS A 165 6.79 -13.62 4.23
CA LYS A 165 7.02 -15.07 4.12
C LYS A 165 7.01 -15.54 2.68
N THR A 166 6.02 -15.10 1.93
CA THR A 166 5.89 -15.37 0.49
C THR A 166 6.39 -14.14 -0.26
N GLN A 167 7.16 -14.34 -1.31
CA GLN A 167 7.75 -13.28 -2.09
C GLN A 167 7.74 -13.61 -3.58
N LEU A 168 7.31 -12.63 -4.39
CA LEU A 168 7.64 -12.56 -5.79
C LEU A 168 8.72 -11.48 -5.95
N LYS A 169 9.86 -11.84 -6.51
CA LYS A 169 10.98 -10.95 -6.76
C LYS A 169 11.39 -11.02 -8.22
N ILE A 170 11.45 -9.87 -8.86
CA ILE A 170 11.98 -9.71 -10.21
C ILE A 170 13.26 -8.90 -10.08
N THR A 171 14.38 -9.43 -10.56
CA THR A 171 15.68 -8.75 -10.55
C THR A 171 16.11 -8.54 -12.00
N GLU A 172 16.07 -7.28 -12.45
CA GLU A 172 16.40 -6.92 -13.83
C GLU A 172 17.87 -7.18 -14.13
N LYS A 173 18.75 -6.81 -13.21
CA LYS A 173 20.21 -6.96 -13.34
C LYS A 173 20.63 -8.39 -13.68
N ASP A 174 19.96 -9.37 -13.12
CA ASP A 174 20.29 -10.80 -13.30
C ASP A 174 19.33 -11.48 -14.29
N GLY A 175 18.32 -10.77 -14.79
CA GLY A 175 17.26 -11.32 -15.63
C GLY A 175 16.46 -12.43 -14.96
N THR A 176 16.33 -12.40 -13.63
CA THR A 176 15.69 -13.48 -12.84
C THR A 176 14.33 -13.08 -12.29
N THR A 177 13.45 -14.06 -12.23
CA THR A 177 12.17 -13.96 -11.50
C THR A 177 12.10 -15.11 -10.51
N GLU A 178 12.03 -14.80 -9.23
CA GLU A 178 11.92 -15.77 -8.14
C GLU A 178 10.54 -15.71 -7.49
N LEU A 179 9.90 -16.86 -7.31
CA LEU A 179 8.71 -17.02 -6.49
C LEU A 179 9.02 -17.92 -5.31
N LYS A 180 9.11 -17.33 -4.14
CA LYS A 180 9.38 -18.02 -2.87
C LYS A 180 8.10 -18.17 -2.07
N CYS A 181 7.77 -19.40 -1.68
CA CYS A 181 6.63 -19.73 -0.83
C CYS A 181 7.10 -20.51 0.39
N ASP A 182 6.56 -20.19 1.56
CA ASP A 182 6.93 -20.85 2.83
C ASP A 182 6.49 -22.33 2.86
N LYS A 183 5.30 -22.63 2.32
CA LYS A 183 4.73 -23.98 2.43
C LYS A 183 4.30 -24.58 1.09
N LYS A 184 3.49 -23.85 0.34
CA LYS A 184 2.84 -24.42 -0.83
C LYS A 184 2.62 -23.39 -1.93
N LEU A 185 3.00 -23.75 -3.16
CA LEU A 185 2.64 -23.04 -4.37
C LEU A 185 1.59 -23.84 -5.13
N ILE A 186 0.49 -23.21 -5.53
CA ILE A 186 -0.55 -23.82 -6.35
C ILE A 186 -0.85 -22.89 -7.53
N ILE A 187 -0.68 -23.43 -8.74
CA ILE A 187 -1.06 -22.76 -9.98
C ILE A 187 -2.29 -23.50 -10.53
N LYS A 188 -3.41 -22.79 -10.65
CA LYS A 188 -4.66 -23.32 -11.21
C LYS A 188 -5.03 -22.54 -12.47
N VAL A 189 -5.36 -23.27 -13.54
CA VAL A 189 -5.84 -22.67 -14.78
C VAL A 189 -7.19 -23.29 -15.12
N GLY A 190 -8.25 -22.52 -14.96
CA GLY A 190 -9.63 -23.01 -15.03
C GLY A 190 -9.87 -24.15 -14.05
N SER A 191 -10.75 -25.09 -14.43
CA SER A 191 -11.03 -26.30 -13.65
C SER A 191 -10.19 -27.52 -14.11
N GLY A 192 -9.41 -27.36 -15.16
CA GLY A 192 -8.79 -28.50 -15.86
C GLY A 192 -7.32 -28.73 -15.58
N VAL A 193 -6.57 -27.72 -15.08
CA VAL A 193 -5.12 -27.84 -14.89
C VAL A 193 -4.72 -27.34 -13.50
N THR A 194 -3.88 -28.12 -12.83
CA THR A 194 -3.28 -27.76 -11.54
C THR A 194 -1.82 -28.19 -11.52
N ILE A 195 -0.93 -27.27 -11.09
CA ILE A 195 0.44 -27.57 -10.70
C ILE A 195 0.57 -27.20 -9.23
N GLN A 196 0.99 -28.15 -8.40
CA GLN A 196 1.15 -27.95 -6.97
C GLN A 196 2.56 -28.35 -6.56
N CYS A 197 3.27 -27.46 -5.87
CA CYS A 197 4.53 -27.73 -5.19
C CYS A 197 4.27 -27.62 -3.69
N ASP A 198 4.49 -28.68 -2.96
CA ASP A 198 4.29 -28.76 -1.51
C ASP A 198 5.65 -28.92 -0.82
N GLY A 199 6.14 -27.85 -0.23
CA GLY A 199 7.43 -27.83 0.49
C GLY A 199 7.40 -28.61 1.82
N THR A 200 6.20 -28.88 2.37
CA THR A 200 6.07 -29.65 3.62
C THR A 200 6.27 -31.14 3.37
N SER A 201 5.70 -31.68 2.30
CA SER A 201 5.85 -33.08 1.90
C SER A 201 7.01 -33.32 0.92
N GLY A 202 7.58 -32.25 0.35
CA GLY A 202 8.58 -32.33 -0.71
C GLY A 202 8.03 -32.86 -2.04
N ALA A 203 6.71 -32.70 -2.28
CA ALA A 203 6.03 -33.28 -3.46
C ALA A 203 5.72 -32.21 -4.51
N ILE A 204 5.83 -32.61 -5.79
CA ILE A 204 5.31 -31.85 -6.93
C ILE A 204 4.23 -32.70 -7.60
N GLU A 205 3.05 -32.11 -7.81
CA GLU A 205 1.91 -32.75 -8.48
C GLU A 205 1.48 -31.91 -9.68
N ILE A 206 1.35 -32.56 -10.85
CA ILE A 206 0.84 -31.93 -12.08
C ILE A 206 -0.39 -32.72 -12.53
N LYS A 207 -1.54 -32.06 -12.64
CA LYS A 207 -2.80 -32.62 -13.09
C LYS A 207 -3.33 -31.86 -14.29
N ALA A 208 -3.75 -32.60 -15.32
CA ALA A 208 -4.48 -32.07 -16.45
C ALA A 208 -5.61 -33.05 -16.86
N ASN A 209 -6.81 -32.51 -17.14
CA ASN A 209 -7.96 -33.33 -17.47
C ASN A 209 -7.89 -33.97 -18.86
N LYS A 210 -7.04 -33.48 -19.77
CA LYS A 210 -6.97 -33.97 -21.15
C LYS A 210 -5.58 -34.50 -21.49
N GLU A 211 -4.55 -33.70 -21.40
CA GLU A 211 -3.25 -34.07 -21.95
C GLU A 211 -2.11 -33.32 -21.24
N ILE A 212 -0.97 -33.98 -21.04
CA ILE A 212 0.32 -33.39 -20.69
C ILE A 212 1.31 -33.78 -21.79
N LYS A 213 1.86 -32.77 -22.48
CA LYS A 213 2.93 -32.94 -23.49
C LYS A 213 4.25 -32.46 -22.93
N VAL A 214 5.26 -33.32 -22.98
CA VAL A 214 6.65 -32.99 -22.67
C VAL A 214 7.49 -33.19 -23.92
N SER A 215 8.12 -32.16 -24.43
CA SER A 215 8.98 -32.21 -25.62
C SER A 215 10.25 -31.44 -25.39
N ALA A 216 11.39 -32.07 -25.61
CA ALA A 216 12.71 -31.44 -25.49
C ALA A 216 13.73 -32.22 -26.38
N ALA A 217 14.88 -31.60 -26.63
CA ALA A 217 16.00 -32.30 -27.28
C ALA A 217 16.48 -33.48 -26.42
N GLN A 218 16.39 -33.42 -25.12
CA GLN A 218 16.72 -34.46 -24.17
C GLN A 218 15.81 -34.43 -22.96
N ILE A 219 15.28 -35.59 -22.57
CA ILE A 219 14.48 -35.80 -21.36
C ILE A 219 15.19 -36.85 -20.49
N ASN A 220 15.55 -36.48 -19.26
CA ASN A 220 16.14 -37.37 -18.28
C ASN A 220 15.20 -37.50 -17.07
N GLU A 221 14.71 -38.70 -16.83
CA GLU A 221 13.91 -39.08 -15.68
C GLU A 221 14.71 -40.05 -14.80
N LYS A 222 14.90 -39.70 -13.51
CA LYS A 222 15.65 -40.50 -12.57
C LYS A 222 14.93 -40.56 -11.23
N ALA A 223 14.61 -41.75 -10.77
CA ALA A 223 14.12 -41.98 -9.41
C ALA A 223 15.16 -42.83 -8.62
N SER A 224 15.43 -42.45 -7.36
CA SER A 224 16.28 -43.27 -6.46
C SER A 224 15.54 -44.47 -5.85
N GLY A 225 14.21 -44.43 -5.86
CA GLY A 225 13.33 -45.51 -5.42
C GLY A 225 12.61 -46.15 -6.61
N THR A 226 11.33 -45.81 -6.78
CA THR A 226 10.49 -46.39 -7.82
C THR A 226 10.14 -45.35 -8.88
N LEU A 227 10.24 -45.73 -10.14
CA LEU A 227 9.64 -45.03 -11.27
C LEU A 227 8.49 -45.86 -11.80
N GLU A 228 7.27 -45.32 -11.78
CA GLU A 228 6.07 -45.97 -12.30
C GLU A 228 5.53 -45.22 -13.50
N ILE A 229 5.28 -45.89 -14.59
CA ILE A 229 4.62 -45.35 -15.79
C ILE A 229 3.45 -46.30 -16.09
N SER A 230 2.23 -45.82 -15.88
CA SER A 230 1.02 -46.63 -16.08
C SER A 230 0.01 -45.94 -16.99
N GLY A 231 -0.76 -46.68 -17.73
CA GLY A 231 -1.85 -46.23 -18.57
C GLY A 231 -3.00 -47.20 -18.59
N ASN A 232 -4.23 -46.80 -18.32
CA ASN A 232 -5.40 -47.66 -18.28
C ASN A 232 -5.82 -48.22 -19.67
N GLY A 233 -5.42 -47.55 -20.73
CA GLY A 233 -5.69 -47.98 -22.10
C GLY A 233 -4.46 -48.60 -22.76
N SER A 234 -3.46 -47.81 -23.06
CA SER A 234 -2.20 -48.26 -23.64
C SER A 234 -1.03 -47.40 -23.17
N ALA A 235 0.13 -48.01 -23.05
CA ALA A 235 1.41 -47.35 -22.93
C ALA A 235 2.30 -47.71 -24.11
N THR A 236 2.90 -46.72 -24.77
CA THR A 236 3.74 -46.97 -25.94
C THR A 236 5.10 -46.29 -25.73
N VAL A 237 6.17 -47.06 -25.85
CA VAL A 237 7.55 -46.58 -25.89
C VAL A 237 8.13 -46.83 -27.25
N LYS A 238 8.58 -45.81 -27.99
CA LYS A 238 9.15 -45.93 -29.32
C LYS A 238 10.49 -45.21 -29.39
N SER A 239 11.42 -45.78 -30.18
CA SER A 239 12.66 -45.09 -30.56
C SER A 239 12.87 -45.32 -32.07
N SER A 240 13.33 -44.30 -32.79
CA SER A 240 13.78 -44.45 -34.18
C SER A 240 15.19 -45.06 -34.26
N GLY A 241 15.91 -45.10 -33.17
CA GLY A 241 17.23 -45.71 -33.03
C GLY A 241 17.17 -46.89 -32.06
N MET A 242 18.09 -46.94 -31.13
CA MET A 242 18.18 -48.04 -30.15
C MET A 242 17.26 -47.76 -28.92
N LEU A 243 16.47 -48.73 -28.54
CA LEU A 243 15.79 -48.77 -27.25
C LEU A 243 16.50 -49.76 -26.33
N THR A 244 17.05 -49.32 -25.23
CA THR A 244 17.73 -50.16 -24.25
C THR A 244 16.93 -50.27 -22.97
N LEU A 245 16.50 -51.49 -22.60
CA LEU A 245 15.90 -51.83 -21.32
C LEU A 245 16.89 -52.67 -20.52
N LYS A 246 17.32 -52.20 -19.34
CA LYS A 246 18.32 -52.90 -18.52
C LYS A 246 17.82 -53.00 -17.09
N GLY A 247 17.76 -54.16 -16.53
CA GLY A 247 17.40 -54.45 -15.16
C GLY A 247 18.01 -55.78 -14.71
N SER A 248 18.09 -56.03 -13.42
CA SER A 248 18.47 -57.35 -12.88
C SER A 248 17.41 -58.44 -13.26
N MET A 249 16.17 -58.03 -13.40
CA MET A 249 15.08 -58.82 -13.92
C MET A 249 14.18 -57.96 -14.81
N THR A 250 13.86 -58.42 -16.00
CA THR A 250 12.88 -57.79 -16.89
C THR A 250 11.72 -58.79 -17.11
N LYS A 251 10.50 -58.41 -16.70
CA LYS A 251 9.30 -59.23 -16.88
C LYS A 251 8.42 -58.64 -17.96
N ILE A 252 8.10 -59.37 -18.99
CA ILE A 252 7.19 -59.02 -20.08
C ILE A 252 6.08 -60.07 -20.08
N ASN A 253 4.83 -59.62 -19.93
CA ASN A 253 3.66 -60.47 -19.90
C ASN A 253 2.92 -60.42 -21.24
#